data_b89a9c3ecbe404136ebb233441ae64b7
#
_entry.id   b89a9c3ecbe404136ebb233441ae64b7
#
_cell.length_a   1.000
_cell.length_b   1.000
_cell.length_c   1.000
_cell.angle_alpha   90.00
_cell.angle_beta   90.00
_cell.angle_gamma   90.00
#
_symmetry.space_group_name_H-M   'P 1'
#
loop_
_entity.id
_entity.type
_entity.pdbx_description
1 polymer ?
#
loop_
_entity_poly.entity_id
_entity_poly.type
_entity_poly.pdbx_seq_one_letter_code
_entity_poly.pdbx_strand_id
1 'polypeptide(L)'
;MIGSPVRTATAPAGLQDKASVQALEMHIRVLGCSGGIGGSLRTTSLLIDDDVLVDAGTGVGDLSLEALAKIDHIFVSHSHLDHVTSIPFLVDTVCWMRANPIVVYGIKETLDILRAHLFNWKIWPDFTQIPNAEKPFMVYREIRPGEPVDLKGRRFTAIPANHTVPAVGYKMETSRGAMIYSGDTSTNDALWAVVNKTPNLKYLIIETAFSNKERDIAVASRHLCPQMLAEELGKMRATPEVFITHLKPGEGALTMKEVSKAAGRWRPRMLENNQEFTL
;
A
#
# COMPACT_ATOMS: atom_id res chain seq x y z
N MET A 1 -73.17 18.62 36.22
CA MET A 1 -71.73 18.51 36.51
C MET A 1 -71.04 18.14 35.18
N ILE A 2 -70.33 19.08 34.64
CA ILE A 2 -69.85 19.08 33.28
C ILE A 2 -68.34 18.68 33.33
N GLY A 3 -67.96 17.50 32.77
CA GLY A 3 -66.60 17.05 32.68
C GLY A 3 -65.94 17.63 31.45
N SER A 4 -64.85 18.37 31.64
CA SER A 4 -63.95 18.85 30.55
C SER A 4 -63.06 17.78 29.99
N PRO A 5 -62.80 17.76 28.68
CA PRO A 5 -61.89 16.78 28.07
C PRO A 5 -60.45 17.20 28.23
N VAL A 6 -59.57 16.20 28.62
CA VAL A 6 -58.12 16.30 28.68
C VAL A 6 -57.58 16.32 27.25
N ARG A 7 -56.84 17.38 26.89
CA ARG A 7 -56.06 17.45 25.66
C ARG A 7 -54.77 16.68 25.84
N THR A 8 -54.58 15.63 25.06
CA THR A 8 -53.28 14.96 24.90
C THR A 8 -52.39 15.79 23.97
N ALA A 9 -51.27 16.26 24.50
CA ALA A 9 -50.25 16.94 23.72
C ALA A 9 -49.40 15.87 22.95
N THR A 10 -49.44 15.96 21.65
CA THR A 10 -48.52 15.20 20.77
C THR A 10 -47.14 15.86 20.82
N ALA A 11 -46.12 15.10 21.19
CA ALA A 11 -44.72 15.53 21.13
C ALA A 11 -44.27 15.74 19.67
N PRO A 12 -43.43 16.74 19.37
CA PRO A 12 -42.93 16.96 18.03
C PRO A 12 -41.94 15.85 17.65
N ALA A 13 -42.08 15.34 16.42
CA ALA A 13 -41.16 14.37 15.83
C ALA A 13 -39.74 14.94 15.83
N GLY A 14 -38.84 14.21 16.45
CA GLY A 14 -37.43 14.56 16.52
C GLY A 14 -36.81 14.70 15.12
N LEU A 15 -36.24 15.86 14.86
CA LEU A 15 -35.26 16.08 13.79
C LEU A 15 -34.09 15.11 14.02
N GLN A 16 -34.01 14.07 13.22
CA GLN A 16 -32.80 13.31 13.08
C GLN A 16 -31.76 14.22 12.43
N ASP A 17 -30.83 14.71 13.23
CA ASP A 17 -29.62 15.38 12.79
C ASP A 17 -28.89 14.42 11.86
N LYS A 18 -29.04 14.58 10.55
CA LYS A 18 -28.15 14.00 9.57
C LYS A 18 -26.84 14.78 9.68
N ALA A 19 -26.01 14.40 10.67
CA ALA A 19 -24.62 14.78 10.65
C ALA A 19 -24.09 14.36 9.28
N SER A 20 -23.77 15.32 8.43
CA SER A 20 -23.10 15.10 7.16
C SER A 20 -21.78 14.42 7.48
N VAL A 21 -21.69 13.11 7.26
CA VAL A 21 -20.40 12.40 7.31
C VAL A 21 -19.56 13.05 6.22
N GLN A 22 -18.70 13.96 6.63
CA GLN A 22 -17.76 14.59 5.72
C GLN A 22 -16.94 13.45 5.09
N ALA A 23 -17.05 13.31 3.77
CA ALA A 23 -16.41 12.22 3.06
C ALA A 23 -14.90 12.31 3.29
N LEU A 24 -14.32 11.27 3.91
CA LEU A 24 -12.91 11.24 4.27
C LEU A 24 -12.07 11.28 3.00
N GLU A 25 -11.19 12.26 2.91
CA GLU A 25 -10.17 12.37 1.87
C GLU A 25 -8.90 11.62 2.34
N MET A 26 -8.24 10.92 1.43
CA MET A 26 -7.00 10.19 1.70
C MET A 26 -5.92 10.70 0.75
N HIS A 27 -4.84 11.22 1.30
CA HIS A 27 -3.68 11.66 0.54
C HIS A 27 -2.63 10.56 0.48
N ILE A 28 -2.07 10.32 -0.69
CA ILE A 28 -1.04 9.31 -0.90
C ILE A 28 0.15 9.99 -1.56
N ARG A 29 1.32 9.92 -0.92
CA ARG A 29 2.58 10.41 -1.44
C ARG A 29 3.55 9.26 -1.71
N VAL A 30 4.15 9.24 -2.89
CA VAL A 30 5.16 8.26 -3.28
C VAL A 30 6.50 8.66 -2.67
N LEU A 31 7.01 7.91 -1.71
CA LEU A 31 8.34 8.12 -1.15
C LEU A 31 9.42 7.42 -1.99
N GLY A 32 9.05 6.33 -2.66
CA GLY A 32 9.91 5.59 -3.55
C GLY A 32 9.12 4.66 -4.46
N CYS A 33 9.61 4.45 -5.68
CA CYS A 33 8.94 3.66 -6.70
C CYS A 33 9.91 2.92 -7.64
N SER A 34 11.20 2.85 -7.29
CA SER A 34 12.23 2.17 -8.09
C SER A 34 12.43 0.73 -7.63
N GLY A 35 12.73 -0.17 -8.57
CA GLY A 35 13.18 -1.54 -8.28
C GLY A 35 14.65 -1.64 -7.87
N GLY A 36 15.25 -0.55 -7.37
CA GLY A 36 16.62 -0.51 -6.86
C GLY A 36 17.03 0.88 -6.43
N ILE A 37 18.29 1.05 -6.06
CA ILE A 37 18.86 2.28 -5.53
C ILE A 37 19.88 2.89 -6.50
N GLY A 38 20.18 4.18 -6.30
CA GLY A 38 21.22 4.91 -7.02
C GLY A 38 20.81 6.37 -7.26
N GLY A 39 21.67 7.33 -6.92
CA GLY A 39 21.33 8.75 -7.05
C GLY A 39 20.06 9.12 -6.29
N SER A 40 19.05 9.62 -7.01
CA SER A 40 17.74 9.99 -6.45
C SER A 40 16.75 8.81 -6.40
N LEU A 41 17.11 7.62 -6.87
CA LEU A 41 16.21 6.47 -6.88
C LEU A 41 15.99 5.96 -5.45
N ARG A 42 14.75 5.70 -5.12
CA ARG A 42 14.28 5.15 -3.84
C ARG A 42 13.42 3.95 -4.09
N THR A 43 13.63 2.88 -3.31
CA THR A 43 12.80 1.67 -3.42
C THR A 43 11.44 1.88 -2.80
N THR A 44 10.52 0.98 -3.12
CA THR A 44 9.07 1.15 -2.98
C THR A 44 8.62 1.52 -1.58
N SER A 45 7.91 2.63 -1.47
CA SER A 45 7.19 3.05 -0.27
C SER A 45 6.16 4.12 -0.61
N LEU A 46 4.93 3.95 -0.12
CA LEU A 46 3.85 4.92 -0.23
C LEU A 46 3.50 5.42 1.18
N LEU A 47 3.45 6.73 1.37
CA LEU A 47 2.95 7.36 2.60
C LEU A 47 1.49 7.76 2.38
N ILE A 48 0.62 7.26 3.22
CA ILE A 48 -0.81 7.56 3.23
C ILE A 48 -1.09 8.48 4.41
N ASP A 49 -1.58 9.68 4.11
CA ASP A 49 -1.68 10.79 5.02
C ASP A 49 -0.32 11.00 5.74
N ASP A 50 -0.30 10.98 7.07
CA ASP A 50 0.95 11.15 7.84
C ASP A 50 1.33 9.90 8.66
N ASP A 51 0.46 8.88 8.70
CA ASP A 51 0.49 7.83 9.73
C ASP A 51 0.56 6.40 9.20
N VAL A 52 0.40 6.17 7.88
CA VAL A 52 0.42 4.83 7.29
C VAL A 52 1.45 4.72 6.17
N LEU A 53 2.26 3.67 6.21
CA LEU A 53 3.10 3.26 5.08
C LEU A 53 2.52 2.01 4.39
N VAL A 54 2.59 1.97 3.07
CA VAL A 54 2.51 0.74 2.28
C VAL A 54 3.88 0.50 1.68
N ASP A 55 4.51 -0.57 2.12
CA ASP A 55 5.92 -0.87 2.03
C ASP A 55 6.83 0.20 2.68
N ALA A 56 8.01 -0.19 3.05
CA ALA A 56 8.99 0.65 3.72
C ALA A 56 10.38 0.46 3.11
N GLY A 57 10.49 0.79 1.82
CA GLY A 57 11.75 0.86 1.11
C GLY A 57 12.58 2.08 1.51
N THR A 58 13.65 2.34 0.76
CA THR A 58 14.65 3.37 1.12
C THR A 58 14.13 4.79 1.12
N GLY A 59 12.97 5.08 0.46
CA GLY A 59 12.36 6.40 0.44
C GLY A 59 11.86 6.89 1.81
N VAL A 60 11.60 5.99 2.75
CA VAL A 60 11.23 6.35 4.14
C VAL A 60 12.32 7.15 4.82
N GLY A 61 13.60 6.90 4.50
CA GLY A 61 14.72 7.63 5.06
C GLY A 61 14.81 9.11 4.66
N ASP A 62 14.03 9.56 3.68
CA ASP A 62 13.98 10.97 3.28
C ASP A 62 12.96 11.79 4.12
N LEU A 63 12.17 11.14 5.00
CA LEU A 63 11.25 11.81 5.92
C LEU A 63 12.00 12.49 7.07
N SER A 64 11.46 13.62 7.55
CA SER A 64 11.98 14.25 8.77
C SER A 64 11.72 13.38 10.00
N LEU A 65 12.48 13.61 11.07
CA LEU A 65 12.30 12.86 12.33
C LEU A 65 10.88 13.00 12.89
N GLU A 66 10.28 14.18 12.77
CA GLU A 66 8.91 14.45 13.20
C GLU A 66 7.88 13.69 12.34
N ALA A 67 8.14 13.54 11.04
CA ALA A 67 7.28 12.76 10.13
C ALA A 67 7.42 11.26 10.41
N LEU A 68 8.65 10.77 10.62
CA LEU A 68 8.90 9.37 11.02
C LEU A 68 8.17 9.02 12.33
N ALA A 69 8.17 9.93 13.32
CA ALA A 69 7.51 9.72 14.61
C ALA A 69 5.97 9.63 14.53
N LYS A 70 5.36 10.07 13.43
CA LYS A 70 3.90 9.96 13.20
C LYS A 70 3.47 8.61 12.62
N ILE A 71 4.37 7.81 12.10
CA ILE A 71 4.02 6.54 11.43
C ILE A 71 3.50 5.54 12.47
N ASP A 72 2.21 5.23 12.42
CA ASP A 72 1.53 4.28 13.30
C ASP A 72 1.41 2.87 12.68
N HIS A 73 1.31 2.79 11.36
CA HIS A 73 0.95 1.59 10.64
C HIS A 73 1.83 1.36 9.42
N ILE A 74 2.29 0.13 9.21
CA ILE A 74 3.05 -0.28 8.03
C ILE A 74 2.41 -1.53 7.44
N PHE A 75 1.92 -1.45 6.22
CA PHE A 75 1.41 -2.59 5.46
C PHE A 75 2.52 -3.11 4.54
N VAL A 76 2.96 -4.35 4.76
CA VAL A 76 4.06 -4.96 4.01
C VAL A 76 3.49 -5.86 2.91
N SER A 77 3.91 -5.61 1.67
CA SER A 77 3.52 -6.42 0.53
C SER A 77 4.21 -7.79 0.55
N HIS A 78 5.51 -7.82 0.79
CA HIS A 78 6.34 -9.03 0.87
C HIS A 78 7.68 -8.75 1.54
N SER A 79 8.51 -9.79 1.71
CA SER A 79 9.70 -9.74 2.57
C SER A 79 11.00 -9.30 1.88
N HIS A 80 10.99 -8.93 0.59
CA HIS A 80 12.22 -8.46 -0.06
C HIS A 80 12.71 -7.14 0.54
N LEU A 81 14.04 -6.97 0.61
CA LEU A 81 14.66 -5.86 1.32
C LEU A 81 14.27 -4.49 0.77
N ASP A 82 14.07 -4.36 -0.53
CA ASP A 82 13.64 -3.12 -1.17
C ASP A 82 12.22 -2.68 -0.79
N HIS A 83 11.47 -3.54 -0.05
CA HIS A 83 10.16 -3.23 0.50
C HIS A 83 10.14 -3.13 2.04
N VAL A 84 11.16 -3.63 2.73
CA VAL A 84 11.15 -3.70 4.21
C VAL A 84 12.37 -3.09 4.89
N THR A 85 13.38 -2.66 4.12
CA THR A 85 14.69 -2.26 4.65
C THR A 85 14.62 -1.11 5.66
N SER A 86 13.64 -0.21 5.53
CA SER A 86 13.52 0.93 6.45
C SER A 86 12.73 0.62 7.72
N ILE A 87 12.06 -0.52 7.86
CA ILE A 87 11.30 -0.85 9.08
C ILE A 87 12.21 -0.89 10.31
N PRO A 88 13.36 -1.60 10.29
CA PRO A 88 14.28 -1.64 11.43
C PRO A 88 14.77 -0.25 11.84
N PHE A 89 15.21 0.56 10.88
CA PHE A 89 15.72 1.91 11.14
C PHE A 89 14.62 2.84 11.65
N LEU A 90 13.42 2.78 11.08
CA LEU A 90 12.27 3.58 11.51
C LEU A 90 11.94 3.29 12.97
N VAL A 91 11.74 2.02 13.34
CA VAL A 91 11.37 1.64 14.70
C VAL A 91 12.45 2.06 15.69
N ASP A 92 13.73 1.76 15.40
CA ASP A 92 14.86 2.14 16.24
C ASP A 92 14.98 3.66 16.45
N THR A 93 14.78 4.41 15.36
CA THR A 93 14.88 5.88 15.39
C THR A 93 13.82 6.53 16.29
N VAL A 94 12.56 6.05 16.22
CA VAL A 94 11.44 6.76 16.86
C VAL A 94 10.87 6.07 18.09
N CYS A 95 11.38 4.91 18.49
CA CYS A 95 10.79 4.09 19.55
C CYS A 95 10.58 4.86 20.86
N TRP A 96 11.53 5.70 21.28
CA TRP A 96 11.45 6.51 22.50
C TRP A 96 10.65 7.81 22.34
N MET A 97 10.27 8.15 21.13
CA MET A 97 9.47 9.36 20.84
C MET A 97 7.97 9.07 20.84
N ARG A 98 7.56 7.81 21.01
CA ARG A 98 6.20 7.34 20.80
C ARG A 98 5.62 6.70 22.07
N ALA A 99 4.31 6.95 22.26
CA ALA A 99 3.56 6.32 23.35
C ALA A 99 2.98 4.94 22.96
N ASN A 100 2.75 4.72 21.66
CA ASN A 100 2.13 3.51 21.12
C ASN A 100 3.10 2.77 20.18
N PRO A 101 3.02 1.44 20.10
CA PRO A 101 3.83 0.67 19.18
C PRO A 101 3.50 0.98 17.72
N ILE A 102 4.48 0.82 16.82
CA ILE A 102 4.22 0.74 15.39
C ILE A 102 3.62 -0.62 15.08
N VAL A 103 2.52 -0.63 14.31
CA VAL A 103 1.84 -1.87 13.91
C VAL A 103 2.27 -2.26 12.51
N VAL A 104 2.93 -3.41 12.37
CA VAL A 104 3.35 -3.97 11.08
C VAL A 104 2.34 -5.03 10.65
N TYR A 105 1.63 -4.76 9.55
CA TYR A 105 0.66 -5.65 8.95
C TYR A 105 1.30 -6.43 7.79
N GLY A 106 0.97 -7.70 7.68
CA GLY A 106 1.39 -8.56 6.58
C GLY A 106 0.64 -9.88 6.62
N ILE A 107 0.70 -10.65 5.53
CA ILE A 107 0.25 -12.04 5.56
C ILE A 107 1.18 -12.84 6.48
N LYS A 108 0.65 -13.93 7.02
CA LYS A 108 1.38 -14.76 8.02
C LYS A 108 2.79 -15.10 7.57
N GLU A 109 2.94 -15.56 6.34
CA GLU A 109 4.20 -16.01 5.76
C GLU A 109 5.24 -14.87 5.70
N THR A 110 4.83 -13.67 5.30
CA THR A 110 5.69 -12.48 5.27
C THR A 110 6.15 -12.12 6.69
N LEU A 111 5.22 -12.08 7.65
CA LEU A 111 5.55 -11.75 9.04
C LEU A 111 6.49 -12.79 9.67
N ASP A 112 6.31 -14.07 9.36
CA ASP A 112 7.19 -15.15 9.84
C ASP A 112 8.62 -15.00 9.29
N ILE A 113 8.77 -14.60 8.02
CA ILE A 113 10.08 -14.31 7.43
C ILE A 113 10.74 -13.12 8.15
N LEU A 114 10.00 -12.03 8.41
CA LEU A 114 10.56 -10.87 9.12
C LEU A 114 11.03 -11.24 10.53
N ARG A 115 10.26 -12.05 11.27
CA ARG A 115 10.67 -12.54 12.61
C ARG A 115 11.92 -13.42 12.53
N ALA A 116 11.93 -14.37 11.58
CA ALA A 116 13.01 -15.35 11.52
C ALA A 116 14.34 -14.77 11.01
N HIS A 117 14.28 -13.80 10.10
CA HIS A 117 15.45 -13.39 9.32
C HIS A 117 15.84 -11.92 9.50
N LEU A 118 14.98 -11.06 10.03
CA LEU A 118 15.29 -9.64 10.21
C LEU A 118 15.31 -9.26 11.69
N PHE A 119 14.21 -9.42 12.41
CA PHE A 119 14.08 -9.06 13.84
C PHE A 119 14.38 -10.25 14.74
N ASN A 120 15.62 -10.75 14.72
CA ASN A 120 16.01 -12.04 15.29
C ASN A 120 17.21 -11.97 16.24
N TRP A 121 17.54 -10.77 16.74
CA TRP A 121 18.69 -10.49 17.62
C TRP A 121 20.07 -10.75 16.99
N LYS A 122 20.11 -11.11 15.69
CA LYS A 122 21.35 -11.34 14.93
C LYS A 122 21.53 -10.29 13.83
N ILE A 123 20.47 -10.02 13.05
CA ILE A 123 20.48 -8.96 12.04
C ILE A 123 20.00 -7.66 12.69
N TRP A 124 18.86 -7.70 13.41
CA TRP A 124 18.33 -6.55 14.12
C TRP A 124 17.64 -6.97 15.43
N PRO A 125 17.60 -6.08 16.46
CA PRO A 125 16.86 -6.36 17.70
C PRO A 125 15.38 -6.65 17.44
N ASP A 126 14.79 -7.52 18.23
CA ASP A 126 13.37 -7.80 18.17
C ASP A 126 12.57 -6.77 18.97
N PHE A 127 12.08 -5.75 18.32
CA PHE A 127 11.28 -4.67 18.91
C PHE A 127 9.89 -5.11 19.39
N THR A 128 9.48 -6.34 19.13
CA THR A 128 8.29 -6.92 19.77
C THR A 128 8.56 -7.34 21.23
N GLN A 129 9.85 -7.31 21.66
CA GLN A 129 10.31 -7.63 23.00
C GLN A 129 10.92 -6.42 23.73
N ILE A 130 11.09 -5.28 23.08
CA ILE A 130 11.75 -4.08 23.62
C ILE A 130 10.70 -2.97 23.83
N PRO A 131 10.70 -2.28 24.99
CA PRO A 131 11.51 -2.51 26.19
C PRO A 131 11.12 -3.78 26.94
N ASN A 132 9.92 -4.29 26.73
CA ASN A 132 9.42 -5.58 27.22
C ASN A 132 8.20 -6.02 26.39
N ALA A 133 7.81 -7.29 26.50
CA ALA A 133 6.72 -7.87 25.71
C ALA A 133 5.32 -7.31 26.03
N GLU A 134 5.13 -6.66 27.19
CA GLU A 134 3.84 -6.06 27.59
C GLU A 134 3.60 -4.69 26.92
N LYS A 135 4.69 -3.94 26.67
CA LYS A 135 4.68 -2.60 26.06
C LYS A 135 5.78 -2.50 24.99
N PRO A 136 5.70 -3.29 23.91
CA PRO A 136 6.74 -3.30 22.89
C PRO A 136 6.68 -2.03 22.03
N PHE A 137 7.78 -1.71 21.35
CA PHE A 137 7.81 -0.61 20.39
C PHE A 137 7.20 -0.97 19.02
N MET A 138 7.08 -2.25 18.73
CA MET A 138 6.50 -2.76 17.49
C MET A 138 5.63 -3.99 17.79
N VAL A 139 4.53 -4.11 17.03
CA VAL A 139 3.68 -5.31 17.05
C VAL A 139 3.39 -5.78 15.64
N TYR A 140 3.24 -7.07 15.45
CA TYR A 140 2.79 -7.65 14.20
C TYR A 140 1.28 -7.88 14.23
N ARG A 141 0.62 -7.60 13.11
CA ARG A 141 -0.79 -7.93 12.90
C ARG A 141 -0.96 -8.69 11.58
N GLU A 142 -1.35 -9.93 11.68
CA GLU A 142 -1.68 -10.75 10.52
C GLU A 142 -2.92 -10.20 9.80
N ILE A 143 -2.86 -10.17 8.48
CA ILE A 143 -3.96 -9.85 7.59
C ILE A 143 -4.21 -11.02 6.63
N ARG A 144 -5.44 -11.12 6.13
CA ARG A 144 -5.81 -12.13 5.16
C ARG A 144 -6.22 -11.47 3.84
N PRO A 145 -5.76 -12.00 2.69
CA PRO A 145 -6.20 -11.49 1.40
C PRO A 145 -7.73 -11.45 1.30
N GLY A 146 -8.26 -10.32 0.83
CA GLY A 146 -9.70 -10.08 0.69
C GLY A 146 -10.38 -9.51 1.93
N GLU A 147 -9.77 -9.59 3.14
CA GLU A 147 -10.32 -9.01 4.36
C GLU A 147 -9.78 -7.57 4.54
N PRO A 148 -10.66 -6.55 4.67
CA PRO A 148 -10.20 -5.17 4.85
C PRO A 148 -9.78 -4.90 6.29
N VAL A 149 -8.70 -4.14 6.45
CA VAL A 149 -8.36 -3.45 7.68
C VAL A 149 -8.87 -2.02 7.57
N ASP A 150 -9.75 -1.62 8.49
CA ASP A 150 -10.28 -0.25 8.55
C ASP A 150 -9.50 0.59 9.56
N LEU A 151 -8.92 1.67 9.09
CA LEU A 151 -8.24 2.68 9.90
C LEU A 151 -9.01 4.00 9.80
N LYS A 152 -10.07 4.13 10.58
CA LYS A 152 -10.90 5.35 10.64
C LYS A 152 -11.52 5.72 9.29
N GLY A 153 -12.07 4.73 8.55
CA GLY A 153 -12.69 4.91 7.24
C GLY A 153 -11.74 4.82 6.04
N ARG A 154 -10.43 4.67 6.27
CA ARG A 154 -9.45 4.29 5.26
C ARG A 154 -9.32 2.77 5.28
N ARG A 155 -9.66 2.10 4.21
CA ARG A 155 -9.66 0.63 4.15
C ARG A 155 -8.51 0.13 3.30
N PHE A 156 -7.77 -0.84 3.86
CA PHE A 156 -6.62 -1.50 3.24
C PHE A 156 -6.95 -2.98 3.09
N THR A 157 -6.98 -3.47 1.85
CA THR A 157 -7.30 -4.88 1.55
C THR A 157 -6.16 -5.51 0.78
N ALA A 158 -5.57 -6.58 1.32
CA ALA A 158 -4.53 -7.34 0.63
C ALA A 158 -5.11 -8.10 -0.57
N ILE A 159 -4.39 -8.10 -1.68
CA ILE A 159 -4.71 -8.80 -2.93
C ILE A 159 -3.57 -9.80 -3.18
N PRO A 160 -3.83 -11.09 -3.43
CA PRO A 160 -2.75 -12.03 -3.74
C PRO A 160 -1.89 -11.58 -4.91
N ALA A 161 -0.58 -11.65 -4.77
CA ALA A 161 0.39 -11.39 -5.83
C ALA A 161 1.11 -12.69 -6.24
N ASN A 162 1.61 -12.72 -7.47
CA ASN A 162 2.34 -13.87 -8.02
C ASN A 162 3.84 -13.54 -8.09
N HIS A 163 4.54 -13.77 -6.99
CA HIS A 163 5.95 -13.43 -6.86
C HIS A 163 6.80 -14.63 -6.38
N THR A 164 8.12 -14.44 -6.25
CA THR A 164 9.07 -15.49 -5.85
C THR A 164 8.95 -15.88 -4.38
N VAL A 165 8.45 -14.98 -3.55
CA VAL A 165 8.11 -15.20 -2.13
C VAL A 165 6.60 -14.95 -1.92
N PRO A 166 6.00 -15.38 -0.81
CA PRO A 166 4.63 -15.02 -0.47
C PRO A 166 4.44 -13.50 -0.51
N ALA A 167 3.52 -13.02 -1.35
CA ALA A 167 3.37 -11.60 -1.63
C ALA A 167 1.91 -11.20 -1.83
N VAL A 168 1.63 -9.91 -1.59
CA VAL A 168 0.34 -9.27 -1.82
C VAL A 168 0.54 -7.88 -2.43
N GLY A 169 -0.44 -7.43 -3.20
CA GLY A 169 -0.68 -6.03 -3.45
C GLY A 169 -1.72 -5.48 -2.48
N TYR A 170 -2.08 -4.21 -2.63
CA TYR A 170 -3.07 -3.56 -1.75
C TYR A 170 -4.09 -2.75 -2.54
N LYS A 171 -5.36 -2.93 -2.18
CA LYS A 171 -6.41 -1.97 -2.48
C LYS A 171 -6.54 -1.03 -1.30
N MET A 172 -6.43 0.27 -1.56
CA MET A 172 -6.63 1.37 -0.62
C MET A 172 -7.88 2.11 -1.05
N GLU A 173 -8.84 2.31 -0.14
CA GLU A 173 -10.11 2.93 -0.50
C GLU A 173 -10.71 3.76 0.62
N THR A 174 -11.46 4.79 0.22
CA THR A 174 -12.36 5.58 1.05
C THR A 174 -13.76 5.59 0.44
N SER A 175 -14.69 6.36 1.00
CA SER A 175 -15.99 6.61 0.36
C SER A 175 -15.89 7.40 -0.95
N ARG A 176 -14.74 8.03 -1.25
CA ARG A 176 -14.53 8.93 -2.41
C ARG A 176 -13.84 8.26 -3.61
N GLY A 177 -13.18 7.13 -3.39
CA GLY A 177 -12.47 6.43 -4.45
C GLY A 177 -11.53 5.34 -3.95
N ALA A 178 -10.88 4.68 -4.89
CA ALA A 178 -9.93 3.63 -4.61
C ALA A 178 -8.65 3.77 -5.45
N MET A 179 -7.54 3.29 -4.88
CA MET A 179 -6.29 3.02 -5.56
C MET A 179 -5.93 1.55 -5.36
N ILE A 180 -5.37 0.94 -6.38
CA ILE A 180 -4.78 -0.40 -6.29
C ILE A 180 -3.28 -0.30 -6.59
N TYR A 181 -2.47 -0.88 -5.71
CA TYR A 181 -1.05 -1.14 -5.89
C TYR A 181 -0.85 -2.65 -6.03
N SER A 182 -0.21 -3.07 -7.11
CA SER A 182 -0.06 -4.50 -7.43
C SER A 182 0.85 -5.28 -6.46
N GLY A 183 1.72 -4.59 -5.72
CA GLY A 183 2.93 -5.22 -5.20
C GLY A 183 3.83 -5.69 -6.34
N ASP A 184 4.85 -6.46 -6.02
CA ASP A 184 5.66 -7.14 -7.02
C ASP A 184 4.93 -8.40 -7.47
N THR A 185 4.77 -8.55 -8.78
CA THR A 185 3.95 -9.64 -9.33
C THR A 185 4.30 -9.94 -10.78
N SER A 186 4.15 -11.17 -11.18
CA SER A 186 4.06 -11.56 -12.58
C SER A 186 2.58 -11.53 -13.03
N THR A 187 2.20 -12.34 -14.01
CA THR A 187 0.80 -12.50 -14.47
C THR A 187 -0.09 -12.91 -13.29
N ASN A 188 -1.24 -12.21 -13.11
CA ASN A 188 -2.02 -12.34 -11.87
C ASN A 188 -3.52 -12.11 -12.08
N ASP A 189 -4.27 -13.18 -12.32
CA ASP A 189 -5.72 -13.10 -12.51
C ASP A 189 -6.49 -12.62 -11.26
N ALA A 190 -5.94 -12.87 -10.05
CA ALA A 190 -6.56 -12.40 -8.81
C ALA A 190 -6.56 -10.86 -8.72
N LEU A 191 -5.50 -10.19 -9.19
CA LEU A 191 -5.44 -8.75 -9.30
C LEU A 191 -6.57 -8.21 -10.17
N TRP A 192 -6.76 -8.79 -11.36
CA TRP A 192 -7.77 -8.32 -12.32
C TRP A 192 -9.19 -8.59 -11.84
N ALA A 193 -9.39 -9.67 -11.09
CA ALA A 193 -10.68 -9.92 -10.44
C ALA A 193 -11.06 -8.82 -9.44
N VAL A 194 -10.08 -8.26 -8.71
CA VAL A 194 -10.30 -7.13 -7.78
C VAL A 194 -10.42 -5.82 -8.55
N VAL A 195 -9.49 -5.51 -9.48
CA VAL A 195 -9.52 -4.29 -10.30
C VAL A 195 -10.87 -4.11 -10.98
N ASN A 196 -11.39 -5.16 -11.62
CA ASN A 196 -12.64 -5.12 -12.37
C ASN A 196 -13.92 -5.04 -11.51
N LYS A 197 -13.81 -5.33 -10.20
CA LYS A 197 -14.93 -5.25 -9.25
C LYS A 197 -14.87 -4.02 -8.33
N THR A 198 -13.77 -3.26 -8.37
CA THR A 198 -13.59 -2.10 -7.49
C THR A 198 -14.35 -0.89 -8.07
N PRO A 199 -15.40 -0.40 -7.39
CA PRO A 199 -16.09 0.80 -7.83
C PRO A 199 -15.20 2.03 -7.60
N ASN A 200 -15.37 3.06 -8.43
CA ASN A 200 -14.63 4.33 -8.33
C ASN A 200 -13.10 4.15 -8.23
N LEU A 201 -12.54 3.14 -8.93
CA LEU A 201 -11.11 2.95 -9.02
C LEU A 201 -10.52 4.12 -9.81
N LYS A 202 -9.77 5.00 -9.12
CA LYS A 202 -9.13 6.17 -9.73
C LYS A 202 -7.75 5.84 -10.29
N TYR A 203 -6.96 5.06 -9.54
CA TYR A 203 -5.55 4.83 -9.82
C TYR A 203 -5.18 3.35 -9.73
N LEU A 204 -4.38 2.89 -10.67
CA LEU A 204 -3.72 1.59 -10.66
C LEU A 204 -2.21 1.82 -10.73
N ILE A 205 -1.48 1.47 -9.68
CA ILE A 205 -0.02 1.39 -9.67
C ILE A 205 0.35 -0.07 -9.91
N ILE A 206 1.04 -0.35 -11.02
CA ILE A 206 1.43 -1.72 -11.41
C ILE A 206 2.92 -1.78 -11.73
N GLU A 207 3.57 -2.82 -11.25
CA GLU A 207 5.00 -3.02 -11.45
C GLU A 207 5.32 -3.39 -12.91
N THR A 208 6.51 -3.01 -13.36
CA THR A 208 7.12 -3.50 -14.60
C THR A 208 8.64 -3.33 -14.47
N ALA A 209 9.30 -4.36 -13.98
CA ALA A 209 10.70 -4.24 -13.55
C ALA A 209 11.69 -4.20 -14.72
N PHE A 210 11.49 -5.01 -15.75
CA PHE A 210 12.49 -5.30 -16.78
C PHE A 210 12.04 -4.85 -18.17
N SER A 211 12.99 -4.60 -19.06
CA SER A 211 12.72 -4.40 -20.48
C SER A 211 12.35 -5.72 -21.19
N ASN A 212 11.77 -5.66 -22.39
CA ASN A 212 11.40 -6.87 -23.15
C ASN A 212 12.62 -7.74 -23.52
N LYS A 213 13.82 -7.14 -23.66
CA LYS A 213 15.05 -7.90 -23.91
C LYS A 213 15.44 -8.77 -22.71
N GLU A 214 14.95 -8.44 -21.51
CA GLU A 214 15.20 -9.16 -20.27
C GLU A 214 14.00 -10.00 -19.82
N ARG A 215 13.11 -10.36 -20.76
CA ARG A 215 11.89 -11.11 -20.49
C ARG A 215 12.14 -12.41 -19.72
N ASP A 216 13.24 -13.11 -20.03
CA ASP A 216 13.58 -14.37 -19.34
C ASP A 216 13.89 -14.13 -17.86
N ILE A 217 14.56 -13.01 -17.53
CA ILE A 217 14.80 -12.60 -16.15
C ILE A 217 13.48 -12.21 -15.48
N ALA A 218 12.62 -11.43 -16.16
CA ALA A 218 11.32 -11.06 -15.65
C ALA A 218 10.48 -12.30 -15.28
N VAL A 219 10.44 -13.30 -16.15
CA VAL A 219 9.74 -14.58 -15.88
C VAL A 219 10.36 -15.33 -14.70
N ALA A 220 11.68 -15.48 -14.67
CA ALA A 220 12.41 -16.22 -13.64
C ALA A 220 12.26 -15.56 -12.26
N SER A 221 12.28 -14.24 -12.19
CA SER A 221 12.11 -13.44 -10.95
C SER A 221 10.66 -13.09 -10.63
N ARG A 222 9.71 -13.54 -11.45
CA ARG A 222 8.26 -13.27 -11.32
C ARG A 222 7.93 -11.78 -11.26
N HIS A 223 8.47 -11.02 -12.20
CA HIS A 223 8.11 -9.65 -12.51
C HIS A 223 7.47 -9.54 -13.89
N LEU A 224 7.01 -8.35 -14.25
CA LEU A 224 6.51 -8.04 -15.59
C LEU A 224 7.60 -7.38 -16.43
N CYS A 225 7.49 -7.61 -17.77
CA CYS A 225 8.10 -6.78 -18.80
C CYS A 225 6.98 -6.14 -19.64
N PRO A 226 7.26 -5.14 -20.50
CA PRO A 226 6.23 -4.39 -21.24
C PRO A 226 5.25 -5.23 -22.04
N GLN A 227 5.70 -6.31 -22.66
CA GLN A 227 4.81 -7.21 -23.41
C GLN A 227 3.86 -7.96 -22.47
N MET A 228 4.37 -8.51 -21.37
CA MET A 228 3.56 -9.18 -20.34
C MET A 228 2.57 -8.20 -19.71
N LEU A 229 3.02 -6.96 -19.40
CA LEU A 229 2.14 -5.89 -18.90
C LEU A 229 0.98 -5.62 -19.87
N ALA A 230 1.24 -5.53 -21.17
CA ALA A 230 0.19 -5.28 -22.17
C ALA A 230 -0.84 -6.40 -22.23
N GLU A 231 -0.39 -7.65 -22.10
CA GLU A 231 -1.28 -8.83 -22.01
C GLU A 231 -2.13 -8.77 -20.74
N GLU A 232 -1.52 -8.44 -19.61
CA GLU A 232 -2.21 -8.29 -18.32
C GLU A 232 -3.21 -7.13 -18.34
N LEU A 233 -2.84 -5.94 -18.80
CA LEU A 233 -3.76 -4.81 -18.96
C LEU A 233 -4.93 -5.11 -19.90
N GLY A 234 -4.76 -6.07 -20.83
CA GLY A 234 -5.84 -6.56 -21.69
C GLY A 234 -7.02 -7.19 -20.92
N LYS A 235 -6.83 -7.63 -19.70
CA LYS A 235 -7.86 -8.18 -18.82
C LYS A 235 -8.64 -7.09 -18.06
N MET A 236 -8.16 -5.85 -18.07
CA MET A 236 -8.77 -4.73 -17.37
C MET A 236 -10.01 -4.23 -18.09
N ARG A 237 -11.13 -4.10 -17.35
CA ARG A 237 -12.39 -3.50 -17.82
C ARG A 237 -12.64 -2.13 -17.18
N ALA A 238 -12.05 -1.88 -15.99
CA ALA A 238 -12.08 -0.58 -15.35
C ALA A 238 -11.20 0.42 -16.13
N THR A 239 -11.36 1.69 -15.86
CA THR A 239 -10.63 2.77 -16.58
C THR A 239 -9.89 3.70 -15.62
N PRO A 240 -9.05 3.18 -14.69
CA PRO A 240 -8.23 4.01 -13.83
C PRO A 240 -7.11 4.69 -14.63
N GLU A 241 -6.51 5.72 -14.03
CA GLU A 241 -5.19 6.15 -14.47
C GLU A 241 -4.15 5.10 -14.07
N VAL A 242 -3.29 4.72 -15.02
CA VAL A 242 -2.30 3.64 -14.83
C VAL A 242 -0.91 4.23 -14.64
N PHE A 243 -0.22 3.81 -13.58
CA PHE A 243 1.15 4.20 -13.26
C PHE A 243 2.06 2.98 -13.16
N ILE A 244 3.25 3.10 -13.75
CA ILE A 244 4.27 2.05 -13.78
C ILE A 244 5.26 2.30 -12.66
N THR A 245 5.46 1.30 -11.79
CA THR A 245 6.41 1.30 -10.69
C THR A 245 7.47 0.21 -10.85
N HIS A 246 8.44 0.19 -9.94
CA HIS A 246 9.47 -0.86 -9.80
C HIS A 246 10.43 -0.99 -10.98
N LEU A 247 10.58 0.08 -11.79
CA LEU A 247 11.54 0.09 -12.89
C LEU A 247 12.97 -0.12 -12.36
N LYS A 248 13.73 -1.01 -12.97
CA LYS A 248 15.14 -1.25 -12.59
C LYS A 248 16.02 -0.06 -12.98
N PRO A 249 17.00 0.31 -12.12
CA PRO A 249 17.94 1.40 -12.40
C PRO A 249 18.67 1.20 -13.73
N GLY A 250 18.80 2.30 -14.48
CA GLY A 250 19.48 2.31 -15.78
C GLY A 250 18.63 1.92 -16.99
N GLU A 251 17.57 1.13 -16.81
CA GLU A 251 16.70 0.64 -17.90
C GLU A 251 15.33 1.34 -17.97
N GLY A 252 15.01 2.21 -17.04
CA GLY A 252 13.67 2.81 -16.92
C GLY A 252 13.19 3.52 -18.18
N ALA A 253 14.04 4.30 -18.86
CA ALA A 253 13.69 5.00 -20.10
C ALA A 253 13.37 4.02 -21.23
N LEU A 254 14.17 2.94 -21.38
CA LEU A 254 13.92 1.90 -22.38
C LEU A 254 12.62 1.17 -22.07
N THR A 255 12.44 0.73 -20.84
CA THR A 255 11.24 0.00 -20.39
C THR A 255 9.98 0.85 -20.63
N MET A 256 9.98 2.14 -20.28
CA MET A 256 8.83 3.03 -20.51
C MET A 256 8.57 3.29 -22.00
N LYS A 257 9.61 3.35 -22.84
CA LYS A 257 9.45 3.43 -24.30
C LYS A 257 8.74 2.17 -24.85
N GLU A 258 9.12 1.01 -24.36
CA GLU A 258 8.51 -0.27 -24.76
C GLU A 258 7.09 -0.41 -24.19
N VAL A 259 6.83 0.04 -22.94
CA VAL A 259 5.49 0.13 -22.34
C VAL A 259 4.59 1.03 -23.21
N SER A 260 5.06 2.20 -23.62
CA SER A 260 4.28 3.12 -24.48
C SER A 260 3.92 2.49 -25.83
N LYS A 261 4.81 1.64 -26.36
CA LYS A 261 4.55 0.92 -27.64
C LYS A 261 3.55 -0.24 -27.45
N ALA A 262 3.70 -1.03 -26.39
CA ALA A 262 2.91 -2.25 -26.17
C ALA A 262 1.55 -1.97 -25.52
N ALA A 263 1.51 -1.02 -24.57
CA ALA A 263 0.38 -0.73 -23.71
C ALA A 263 -0.17 0.71 -23.87
N GLY A 264 0.20 1.45 -24.91
CA GLY A 264 -0.11 2.87 -25.10
C GLY A 264 -1.60 3.22 -25.11
N ARG A 265 -2.48 2.27 -25.44
CA ARG A 265 -3.95 2.48 -25.40
C ARG A 265 -4.48 2.78 -24.00
N TRP A 266 -3.79 2.34 -22.90
CA TRP A 266 -4.14 2.62 -21.51
C TRP A 266 -3.41 3.85 -20.96
N ARG A 267 -2.55 4.50 -21.78
CA ARG A 267 -1.79 5.70 -21.43
C ARG A 267 -1.00 5.57 -20.10
N PRO A 268 -0.26 4.47 -19.87
CA PRO A 268 0.48 4.30 -18.64
C PRO A 268 1.57 5.37 -18.50
N ARG A 269 1.71 5.92 -17.29
CA ARG A 269 2.72 6.91 -16.95
C ARG A 269 3.74 6.30 -15.98
N MET A 270 4.97 6.73 -16.03
CA MET A 270 5.96 6.38 -15.03
C MET A 270 5.57 7.02 -13.69
N LEU A 271 5.63 6.23 -12.62
CA LEU A 271 5.48 6.75 -11.26
C LEU A 271 6.75 7.47 -10.86
N GLU A 272 6.64 8.57 -10.13
CA GLU A 272 7.78 9.40 -9.73
C GLU A 272 7.81 9.58 -8.21
N ASN A 273 9.02 9.75 -7.65
CA ASN A 273 9.16 10.11 -6.24
C ASN A 273 8.48 11.46 -5.96
N ASN A 274 7.85 11.57 -4.80
CA ASN A 274 7.06 12.71 -4.36
C ASN A 274 5.80 13.01 -5.19
N GLN A 275 5.40 12.12 -6.10
CA GLN A 275 4.10 12.21 -6.74
C GLN A 275 2.99 12.02 -5.70
N GLU A 276 1.92 12.82 -5.81
CA GLU A 276 0.81 12.83 -4.87
C GLU A 276 -0.49 12.44 -5.56
N PHE A 277 -1.36 11.76 -4.81
CA PHE A 277 -2.69 11.34 -5.22
C PHE A 277 -3.70 11.65 -4.12
N THR A 278 -4.98 11.79 -4.51
CA THR A 278 -6.08 12.01 -3.59
C THR A 278 -7.27 11.10 -3.93
N LEU A 279 -7.75 10.39 -2.92
CA LEU A 279 -8.95 9.54 -2.99
C LEU A 279 -10.15 10.18 -2.32
#